data_d938f713eb7dbc139077f266ec290168
#
_entry.id   d938f713eb7dbc139077f266ec290168
#
_cell.length_a   1.000
_cell.length_b   1.000
_cell.length_c   1.000
_cell.angle_alpha   90.00
_cell.angle_beta   90.00
_cell.angle_gamma   90.00
#
_symmetry.space_group_name_H-M   'P 1'
#
loop_
_entity.id
_entity.type
_entity.pdbx_description
1 polymer ?
#
loop_
_entity_poly.entity_id
_entity_poly.type
_entity_poly.pdbx_seq_one_letter_code
_entity_poly.pdbx_strand_id
1 'polypeptide(L)'
;MATAPSPSFAPDQRPASVPIWREGLAGLDWLALRTSAVFYGCGIPRGDGAGVVLVPGFLGTDWYLLELHGWLGRLGYRSHLSRIGRNAECLDLLSGRLLETVERAREATRRPVHLIGHSLGGMLTRSLATRRPDLVASVVTLGSPFRGVRSHPLVLLISERVRARVRRDDRPDCYTGYCRCEAVTGLEGAFPASMPQLAVYTRTDGIVDWRMCLGDDPASNIEVTGTHVGLVANPAVYRAIAHHLAGASRPAPAAPAP
;
A
#
# COMPACT_ATOMS: atom_id res chain seq x y z
N MET A 1 34.78 -0.52 16.09
CA MET A 1 33.71 0.39 16.49
C MET A 1 32.44 -0.15 15.87
N ALA A 2 31.56 -0.75 16.66
CA ALA A 2 30.26 -1.21 16.17
C ALA A 2 29.40 0.03 15.93
N THR A 3 28.97 0.25 14.70
CA THR A 3 28.00 1.28 14.35
C THR A 3 26.70 1.01 15.10
N ALA A 4 26.25 1.99 15.88
CA ALA A 4 24.96 1.90 16.55
C ALA A 4 23.88 1.55 15.49
N PRO A 5 22.96 0.62 15.78
CA PRO A 5 21.90 0.28 14.85
C PRO A 5 21.07 1.54 14.56
N SER A 6 20.81 1.79 13.28
CA SER A 6 19.90 2.85 12.85
C SER A 6 18.56 2.70 13.60
N PRO A 7 17.94 3.79 14.05
CA PRO A 7 16.67 3.69 14.76
C PRO A 7 15.65 2.96 13.89
N SER A 8 14.97 1.98 14.46
CA SER A 8 13.93 1.24 13.77
C SER A 8 12.78 2.19 13.37
N PHE A 9 12.08 1.88 12.28
CA PHE A 9 10.95 2.64 11.73
C PHE A 9 9.86 3.00 12.79
N ALA A 10 9.78 2.26 13.88
CA ALA A 10 8.82 2.45 14.95
C ALA A 10 9.01 3.73 15.81
N PRO A 11 10.23 4.26 16.05
CA PRO A 11 10.42 5.44 16.88
C PRO A 11 10.12 6.77 16.21
N ASP A 12 10.13 6.87 14.89
CA ASP A 12 10.01 8.16 14.20
C ASP A 12 8.56 8.57 13.86
N GLN A 13 7.64 8.26 14.79
CA GLN A 13 6.26 8.71 14.67
C GLN A 13 6.13 10.12 15.21
N ARG A 14 5.95 11.07 14.32
CA ARG A 14 5.84 12.50 14.65
C ARG A 14 4.47 13.06 14.27
N PRO A 15 3.92 13.95 15.09
CA PRO A 15 2.72 14.67 14.72
C PRO A 15 2.97 15.53 13.47
N ALA A 16 2.01 15.53 12.56
CA ALA A 16 1.97 16.39 11.40
C ALA A 16 0.76 17.33 11.46
N SER A 17 0.94 18.57 11.05
CA SER A 17 -0.16 19.50 10.86
C SER A 17 -0.79 19.24 9.49
N VAL A 18 -1.78 18.38 9.46
CA VAL A 18 -2.53 18.01 8.24
C VAL A 18 -4.02 18.28 8.43
N PRO A 19 -4.75 18.65 7.37
CA PRO A 19 -6.14 19.12 7.48
C PRO A 19 -7.14 17.96 7.55
N ILE A 20 -7.21 17.26 8.68
CA ILE A 20 -8.05 16.05 8.86
C ILE A 20 -9.53 16.27 8.51
N TRP A 21 -10.03 17.50 8.64
CA TRP A 21 -11.41 17.83 8.26
C TRP A 21 -11.71 17.57 6.78
N ARG A 22 -10.69 17.59 5.92
CA ARG A 22 -10.84 17.30 4.50
C ARG A 22 -11.24 15.86 4.22
N GLU A 23 -10.95 14.94 5.12
CA GLU A 23 -11.35 13.54 4.97
C GLU A 23 -12.88 13.37 4.94
N GLY A 24 -13.64 14.33 5.47
CA GLY A 24 -15.09 14.41 5.30
C GLY A 24 -15.54 14.60 3.85
N LEU A 25 -14.62 14.98 2.93
CA LEU A 25 -14.91 15.16 1.51
C LEU A 25 -14.69 13.87 0.67
N ALA A 26 -14.27 12.76 1.27
CA ALA A 26 -14.01 11.50 0.56
C ALA A 26 -15.21 11.00 -0.27
N GLY A 27 -16.43 11.36 0.12
CA GLY A 27 -17.63 11.09 -0.67
C GLY A 27 -17.64 11.77 -2.06
N LEU A 28 -16.96 12.92 -2.19
CA LEU A 28 -16.82 13.61 -3.48
C LEU A 28 -15.85 12.86 -4.40
N ASP A 29 -14.77 12.28 -3.86
CA ASP A 29 -13.87 11.44 -4.62
C ASP A 29 -14.60 10.21 -5.19
N TRP A 30 -15.44 9.59 -4.35
CA TRP A 30 -16.26 8.44 -4.76
C TRP A 30 -17.28 8.83 -5.85
N LEU A 31 -17.96 9.97 -5.70
CA LEU A 31 -18.91 10.46 -6.72
C LEU A 31 -18.19 10.76 -8.05
N ALA A 32 -17.04 11.43 -7.99
CA ALA A 32 -16.21 11.71 -9.15
C ALA A 32 -15.77 10.41 -9.86
N LEU A 33 -15.42 9.37 -9.11
CA LEU A 33 -15.11 8.06 -9.70
C LEU A 33 -16.32 7.49 -10.45
N ARG A 34 -17.49 7.44 -9.82
CA ARG A 34 -18.70 6.83 -10.38
C ARG A 34 -19.22 7.54 -11.64
N THR A 35 -18.96 8.83 -11.77
CA THR A 35 -19.30 9.62 -12.95
C THR A 35 -18.20 9.64 -14.02
N SER A 36 -17.03 9.05 -13.74
CA SER A 36 -15.90 9.05 -14.67
C SER A 36 -15.95 7.91 -15.68
N ALA A 37 -15.46 8.16 -16.90
CA ALA A 37 -15.32 7.13 -17.93
C ALA A 37 -14.37 5.97 -17.49
N VAL A 38 -13.38 6.27 -16.62
CA VAL A 38 -12.41 5.31 -16.08
C VAL A 38 -13.11 4.21 -15.27
N PHE A 39 -14.14 4.55 -14.50
CA PHE A 39 -14.90 3.57 -13.72
C PHE A 39 -15.55 2.50 -14.60
N TYR A 40 -15.95 2.87 -15.80
CA TYR A 40 -16.55 1.97 -16.79
C TYR A 40 -15.49 1.30 -17.69
N GLY A 41 -14.21 1.52 -17.45
CA GLY A 41 -13.12 0.93 -18.21
C GLY A 41 -12.82 1.60 -19.55
N CYS A 42 -13.34 2.82 -19.78
CA CYS A 42 -13.11 3.54 -21.03
C CYS A 42 -11.76 4.27 -21.01
N GLY A 43 -11.01 4.16 -22.10
CA GLY A 43 -9.73 4.88 -22.29
C GLY A 43 -8.60 4.42 -21.37
N ILE A 44 -8.64 3.19 -20.86
CA ILE A 44 -7.61 2.59 -20.02
C ILE A 44 -7.26 1.16 -20.48
N PRO A 45 -6.02 0.69 -20.20
CA PRO A 45 -5.60 -0.66 -20.53
C PRO A 45 -6.47 -1.74 -19.87
N ARG A 46 -6.62 -2.86 -20.54
CA ARG A 46 -7.22 -4.07 -19.99
C ARG A 46 -6.18 -4.94 -19.30
N GLY A 47 -6.62 -5.71 -18.32
CA GLY A 47 -5.81 -6.71 -17.64
C GLY A 47 -5.63 -7.97 -18.50
N ASP A 48 -4.59 -8.70 -18.17
CA ASP A 48 -4.14 -9.93 -18.85
C ASP A 48 -4.37 -11.21 -18.00
N GLY A 49 -5.24 -11.14 -17.00
CA GLY A 49 -5.48 -12.21 -16.05
C GLY A 49 -4.45 -12.28 -14.91
N ALA A 50 -3.55 -11.30 -14.77
CA ALA A 50 -2.60 -11.25 -13.66
C ALA A 50 -3.30 -11.14 -12.30
N GLY A 51 -2.68 -11.73 -11.27
CA GLY A 51 -3.14 -11.63 -9.89
C GLY A 51 -2.87 -10.24 -9.31
N VAL A 52 -3.85 -9.67 -8.62
CA VAL A 52 -3.71 -8.40 -7.89
C VAL A 52 -4.23 -8.58 -6.47
N VAL A 53 -3.42 -8.30 -5.45
CA VAL A 53 -3.83 -8.36 -4.04
C VAL A 53 -3.99 -6.95 -3.48
N LEU A 54 -5.15 -6.66 -2.87
CA LEU A 54 -5.50 -5.36 -2.28
C LEU A 54 -5.35 -5.41 -0.77
N VAL A 55 -4.66 -4.42 -0.18
CA VAL A 55 -4.36 -4.38 1.26
C VAL A 55 -4.89 -3.10 1.90
N PRO A 56 -5.78 -3.20 2.91
CA PRO A 56 -6.40 -2.05 3.56
C PRO A 56 -5.44 -1.28 4.46
N GLY A 57 -5.76 0.01 4.71
CA GLY A 57 -5.04 0.88 5.63
C GLY A 57 -5.34 0.61 7.10
N PHE A 58 -4.72 1.40 7.99
CA PHE A 58 -4.88 1.32 9.43
C PHE A 58 -6.36 1.35 9.86
N LEU A 59 -6.75 0.48 10.78
CA LEU A 59 -8.11 0.20 11.23
C LEU A 59 -9.08 -0.33 10.15
N GLY A 60 -8.68 -0.29 8.88
CA GLY A 60 -9.50 -0.75 7.78
C GLY A 60 -9.62 -2.27 7.72
N THR A 61 -10.62 -2.72 6.97
CA THR A 61 -10.81 -4.11 6.56
C THR A 61 -10.94 -4.13 5.03
N ASP A 62 -10.97 -5.28 4.43
CA ASP A 62 -11.10 -5.43 2.97
C ASP A 62 -12.38 -4.78 2.39
N TRP A 63 -13.38 -4.47 3.23
CA TRP A 63 -14.68 -3.95 2.82
C TRP A 63 -14.63 -2.67 1.99
N TYR A 64 -13.82 -1.69 2.40
CA TYR A 64 -13.78 -0.41 1.67
C TYR A 64 -12.98 -0.49 0.36
N LEU A 65 -12.31 -1.62 0.10
CA LEU A 65 -11.60 -1.91 -1.15
C LEU A 65 -12.45 -2.69 -2.16
N LEU A 66 -13.68 -3.08 -1.81
CA LEU A 66 -14.55 -3.89 -2.68
C LEU A 66 -14.84 -3.23 -4.02
N GLU A 67 -14.93 -1.90 -4.08
CA GLU A 67 -15.15 -1.18 -5.33
C GLU A 67 -13.94 -1.30 -6.27
N LEU A 68 -12.74 -1.08 -5.75
CA LEU A 68 -11.49 -1.26 -6.49
C LEU A 68 -11.30 -2.73 -6.90
N HIS A 69 -11.62 -3.67 -5.99
CA HIS A 69 -11.60 -5.10 -6.26
C HIS A 69 -12.51 -5.48 -7.44
N GLY A 70 -13.76 -5.06 -7.41
CA GLY A 70 -14.73 -5.34 -8.47
C GLY A 70 -14.33 -4.65 -9.80
N TRP A 71 -13.78 -3.43 -9.74
CA TRP A 71 -13.30 -2.73 -10.91
C TRP A 71 -12.12 -3.45 -11.59
N LEU A 72 -11.13 -3.90 -10.83
CA LEU A 72 -10.01 -4.69 -11.36
C LEU A 72 -10.50 -5.98 -12.03
N GLY A 73 -11.49 -6.65 -11.43
CA GLY A 73 -12.13 -7.82 -12.02
C GLY A 73 -12.78 -7.52 -13.37
N ARG A 74 -13.51 -6.38 -13.47
CA ARG A 74 -14.11 -5.93 -14.75
C ARG A 74 -13.07 -5.59 -15.81
N LEU A 75 -11.87 -5.15 -15.40
CA LEU A 75 -10.76 -4.90 -16.33
C LEU A 75 -10.10 -6.20 -16.83
N GLY A 76 -10.32 -7.34 -16.17
CA GLY A 76 -9.74 -8.63 -16.55
C GLY A 76 -8.58 -9.09 -15.68
N TYR A 77 -8.33 -8.45 -14.52
CA TYR A 77 -7.39 -8.94 -13.51
C TYR A 77 -8.03 -9.97 -12.59
N ARG A 78 -7.24 -10.89 -12.03
CA ARG A 78 -7.67 -11.76 -10.93
C ARG A 78 -7.41 -11.03 -9.61
N SER A 79 -8.36 -10.22 -9.19
CA SER A 79 -8.27 -9.43 -7.97
C SER A 79 -8.56 -10.29 -6.73
N HIS A 80 -7.76 -10.11 -5.67
CA HIS A 80 -7.88 -10.77 -4.38
C HIS A 80 -7.89 -9.72 -3.28
N LEU A 81 -8.75 -9.91 -2.29
CA LEU A 81 -8.72 -9.15 -1.04
C LEU A 81 -7.68 -9.75 -0.09
N SER A 82 -7.07 -8.92 0.75
CA SER A 82 -5.92 -9.30 1.56
C SER A 82 -6.16 -10.42 2.56
N ARG A 83 -7.39 -10.52 3.08
CA ARG A 83 -7.79 -11.44 4.17
C ARG A 83 -7.00 -11.27 5.47
N ILE A 84 -6.35 -10.12 5.67
CA ILE A 84 -5.63 -9.85 6.92
C ILE A 84 -6.55 -9.57 8.11
N GLY A 85 -7.85 -9.41 7.86
CA GLY A 85 -8.81 -8.96 8.86
C GLY A 85 -8.77 -7.44 9.04
N ARG A 86 -8.91 -6.97 10.29
CA ARG A 86 -8.74 -5.54 10.61
C ARG A 86 -7.25 -5.21 10.69
N ASN A 87 -6.80 -4.20 9.95
CA ASN A 87 -5.40 -3.75 9.98
C ASN A 87 -5.11 -2.93 11.26
N ALA A 88 -5.12 -3.61 12.41
CA ALA A 88 -4.93 -3.05 13.75
C ALA A 88 -4.34 -4.10 14.72
N GLU A 89 -3.41 -4.90 14.22
CA GLU A 89 -2.71 -5.95 14.98
C GLU A 89 -1.20 -5.85 14.78
N CYS A 90 -0.45 -6.79 15.33
CA CYS A 90 0.99 -6.90 15.09
C CYS A 90 1.28 -6.98 13.58
N LEU A 91 2.18 -6.13 13.08
CA LEU A 91 2.52 -6.08 11.65
C LEU A 91 3.03 -7.41 11.12
N ASP A 92 3.72 -8.18 11.95
CA ASP A 92 4.26 -9.49 11.59
C ASP A 92 3.14 -10.51 11.36
N LEU A 93 2.14 -10.55 12.25
CA LEU A 93 0.95 -11.38 12.06
C LEU A 93 0.17 -11.01 10.80
N LEU A 94 -0.03 -9.70 10.60
CA LEU A 94 -0.72 -9.21 9.40
C LEU A 94 0.05 -9.54 8.13
N SER A 95 1.38 -9.43 8.20
CA SER A 95 2.27 -9.77 7.07
C SER A 95 2.26 -11.27 6.76
N GLY A 96 2.19 -12.14 7.79
CA GLY A 96 2.04 -13.59 7.60
C GLY A 96 0.73 -13.93 6.86
N ARG A 97 -0.39 -13.39 7.33
CA ARG A 97 -1.71 -13.58 6.66
C ARG A 97 -1.72 -13.04 5.23
N LEU A 98 -1.03 -11.90 5.00
CA LEU A 98 -0.89 -11.34 3.65
C LEU A 98 -0.06 -12.27 2.76
N LEU A 99 1.06 -12.81 3.27
CA LEU A 99 1.89 -13.75 2.53
C LEU A 99 1.09 -14.98 2.06
N GLU A 100 0.30 -15.60 2.94
CA GLU A 100 -0.58 -16.72 2.56
C GLU A 100 -1.53 -16.36 1.42
N THR A 101 -2.07 -15.12 1.41
CA THR A 101 -2.96 -14.67 0.33
C THR A 101 -2.21 -14.45 -0.97
N VAL A 102 -1.00 -13.89 -0.90
CA VAL A 102 -0.13 -13.68 -2.07
C VAL A 102 0.30 -15.01 -2.68
N GLU A 103 0.66 -15.99 -1.86
CA GLU A 103 1.02 -17.34 -2.32
C GLU A 103 -0.15 -18.02 -3.04
N ARG A 104 -1.35 -18.00 -2.46
CA ARG A 104 -2.57 -18.52 -3.12
C ARG A 104 -2.88 -17.82 -4.45
N ALA A 105 -2.72 -16.49 -4.50
CA ALA A 105 -2.94 -15.72 -5.72
C ALA A 105 -1.90 -16.06 -6.81
N ARG A 106 -0.63 -16.26 -6.41
CA ARG A 106 0.45 -16.69 -7.31
C ARG A 106 0.19 -18.11 -7.84
N GLU A 107 -0.20 -19.03 -6.99
CA GLU A 107 -0.57 -20.39 -7.41
C GLU A 107 -1.71 -20.38 -8.43
N ALA A 108 -2.77 -19.61 -8.15
CA ALA A 108 -3.93 -19.51 -9.04
C ALA A 108 -3.60 -18.90 -10.41
N THR A 109 -2.63 -18.00 -10.47
CA THR A 109 -2.24 -17.30 -11.72
C THR A 109 -0.98 -17.86 -12.36
N ARG A 110 -0.19 -18.65 -11.62
CA ARG A 110 1.13 -19.17 -12.00
C ARG A 110 2.14 -18.08 -12.39
N ARG A 111 1.96 -16.87 -11.87
CA ARG A 111 2.81 -15.69 -12.11
C ARG A 111 2.97 -14.89 -10.82
N PRO A 112 4.05 -14.11 -10.65
CA PRO A 112 4.12 -13.11 -9.59
C PRO A 112 2.90 -12.19 -9.64
N VAL A 113 2.48 -11.68 -8.48
CA VAL A 113 1.25 -10.89 -8.33
C VAL A 113 1.57 -9.42 -8.09
N HIS A 114 0.67 -8.55 -8.51
CA HIS A 114 0.73 -7.13 -8.19
C HIS A 114 0.15 -6.89 -6.79
N LEU A 115 0.77 -6.00 -6.02
CA LEU A 115 0.27 -5.61 -4.71
C LEU A 115 -0.19 -4.15 -4.74
N ILE A 116 -1.39 -3.88 -4.25
CA ILE A 116 -1.91 -2.51 -4.10
C ILE A 116 -2.26 -2.31 -2.62
N GLY A 117 -1.56 -1.42 -1.94
CA GLY A 117 -1.78 -1.14 -0.54
C GLY A 117 -2.14 0.32 -0.27
N HIS A 118 -3.18 0.53 0.53
CA HIS A 118 -3.58 1.85 1.00
C HIS A 118 -2.98 2.14 2.38
N SER A 119 -2.37 3.32 2.56
CA SER A 119 -1.85 3.78 3.86
C SER A 119 -0.92 2.73 4.51
N LEU A 120 -1.21 2.25 5.73
CA LEU A 120 -0.47 1.16 6.39
C LEU A 120 -0.42 -0.12 5.55
N GLY A 121 -1.45 -0.40 4.74
CA GLY A 121 -1.44 -1.54 3.82
C GLY A 121 -0.34 -1.44 2.77
N GLY A 122 -0.01 -0.24 2.29
CA GLY A 122 1.10 -0.04 1.37
C GLY A 122 2.47 -0.26 2.03
N MET A 123 2.59 0.00 3.33
CA MET A 123 3.79 -0.36 4.08
C MET A 123 3.94 -1.88 4.19
N LEU A 124 2.86 -2.60 4.47
CA LEU A 124 2.85 -4.07 4.48
C LEU A 124 3.21 -4.66 3.11
N THR A 125 2.66 -4.09 2.01
CA THR A 125 2.99 -4.55 0.65
C THR A 125 4.45 -4.31 0.29
N ARG A 126 5.03 -3.16 0.64
CA ARG A 126 6.46 -2.89 0.44
C ARG A 126 7.35 -3.83 1.24
N SER A 127 7.03 -4.04 2.52
CA SER A 127 7.75 -4.98 3.38
C SER A 127 7.74 -6.39 2.78
N LEU A 128 6.59 -6.87 2.33
CA LEU A 128 6.48 -8.19 1.71
C LEU A 128 7.28 -8.28 0.41
N ALA A 129 7.19 -7.25 -0.45
CA ALA A 129 7.92 -7.20 -1.71
C ALA A 129 9.44 -7.21 -1.52
N THR A 130 9.95 -6.56 -0.47
CA THR A 130 11.37 -6.60 -0.11
C THR A 130 11.82 -7.99 0.34
N ARG A 131 10.99 -8.68 1.12
CA ARG A 131 11.32 -10.02 1.67
C ARG A 131 11.08 -11.16 0.67
N ARG A 132 10.07 -11.03 -0.17
CA ARG A 132 9.64 -12.05 -1.13
C ARG A 132 9.49 -11.47 -2.54
N PRO A 133 10.57 -10.93 -3.13
CA PRO A 133 10.52 -10.36 -4.48
C PRO A 133 10.16 -11.41 -5.56
N ASP A 134 10.36 -12.69 -5.28
CA ASP A 134 9.97 -13.82 -6.13
C ASP A 134 8.46 -13.97 -6.32
N LEU A 135 7.66 -13.46 -5.39
CA LEU A 135 6.21 -13.53 -5.43
C LEU A 135 5.55 -12.29 -6.03
N VAL A 136 6.27 -11.17 -6.13
CA VAL A 136 5.69 -9.85 -6.41
C VAL A 136 6.12 -9.33 -7.77
N ALA A 137 5.14 -8.99 -8.61
CA ALA A 137 5.37 -8.40 -9.94
C ALA A 137 5.55 -6.88 -9.90
N SER A 138 4.80 -6.18 -9.05
CA SER A 138 4.92 -4.75 -8.82
C SER A 138 4.20 -4.33 -7.54
N VAL A 139 4.50 -3.13 -7.05
CA VAL A 139 3.86 -2.54 -5.87
C VAL A 139 3.25 -1.19 -6.21
N VAL A 140 1.98 -0.99 -5.82
CA VAL A 140 1.30 0.31 -5.84
C VAL A 140 0.99 0.70 -4.39
N THR A 141 1.38 1.90 -4.00
CA THR A 141 1.07 2.46 -2.68
C THR A 141 0.17 3.69 -2.83
N LEU A 142 -0.88 3.75 -2.03
CA LEU A 142 -1.85 4.85 -2.02
C LEU A 142 -1.76 5.57 -0.67
N GLY A 143 -1.19 6.76 -0.63
CA GLY A 143 -1.03 7.55 0.60
C GLY A 143 -0.26 6.82 1.71
N SER A 144 0.76 6.05 1.38
CA SER A 144 1.46 5.18 2.34
C SER A 144 2.75 5.81 2.83
N PRO A 145 2.90 6.12 4.12
CA PRO A 145 4.04 6.84 4.67
C PRO A 145 5.24 5.91 4.96
N PHE A 146 5.81 5.28 3.94
CA PHE A 146 6.89 4.29 4.09
C PHE A 146 8.28 4.89 4.34
N ARG A 147 8.41 6.24 4.31
CA ARG A 147 9.64 6.95 4.70
C ARG A 147 9.66 7.39 6.17
N GLY A 148 8.58 7.11 6.91
CA GLY A 148 8.42 7.51 8.30
C GLY A 148 6.99 7.95 8.58
N VAL A 149 6.49 7.65 9.78
CA VAL A 149 5.09 7.95 10.11
C VAL A 149 4.97 9.37 10.67
N ARG A 150 4.62 10.31 9.80
CA ARG A 150 4.18 11.65 10.19
C ARG A 150 2.68 11.78 9.93
N SER A 151 1.90 11.78 10.99
CA SER A 151 0.43 11.70 10.90
C SER A 151 -0.24 12.71 11.81
N HIS A 152 -1.53 12.93 11.56
CA HIS A 152 -2.37 13.75 12.44
C HIS A 152 -2.33 13.24 13.90
N PRO A 153 -2.24 14.11 14.91
CA PRO A 153 -2.10 13.71 16.33
C PRO A 153 -3.16 12.71 16.80
N LEU A 154 -4.40 12.86 16.35
CA LEU A 154 -5.49 11.93 16.68
C LEU A 154 -5.22 10.51 16.16
N VAL A 155 -4.66 10.38 14.95
CA VAL A 155 -4.32 9.09 14.37
C VAL A 155 -3.18 8.43 15.14
N LEU A 156 -2.17 9.22 15.54
CA LEU A 156 -1.09 8.73 16.40
C LEU A 156 -1.60 8.27 17.77
N LEU A 157 -2.52 8.99 18.38
CA LEU A 157 -3.15 8.61 19.66
C LEU A 157 -3.90 7.28 19.55
N ILE A 158 -4.68 7.09 18.48
CA ILE A 158 -5.40 5.83 18.25
C ILE A 158 -4.40 4.70 17.99
N SER A 159 -3.37 4.96 17.19
CA SER A 159 -2.29 4.00 16.92
C SER A 159 -1.59 3.54 18.19
N GLU A 160 -1.32 4.46 19.12
CA GLU A 160 -0.70 4.12 20.42
C GLU A 160 -1.60 3.20 21.27
N ARG A 161 -2.91 3.44 21.28
CA ARG A 161 -3.87 2.55 21.96
C ARG A 161 -3.88 1.14 21.37
N VAL A 162 -3.83 1.03 20.02
CA VAL A 162 -3.74 -0.27 19.34
C VAL A 162 -2.45 -0.97 19.74
N ARG A 163 -1.31 -0.28 19.73
CA ARG A 163 -0.02 -0.84 20.13
C ARG A 163 -0.01 -1.30 21.59
N ALA A 164 -0.59 -0.49 22.49
CA ALA A 164 -0.69 -0.86 23.90
C ALA A 164 -1.50 -2.16 24.08
N ARG A 165 -2.57 -2.35 23.28
CA ARG A 165 -3.32 -3.59 23.26
C ARG A 165 -2.49 -4.76 22.77
N VAL A 166 -1.81 -4.63 21.62
CA VAL A 166 -0.98 -5.70 21.04
C VAL A 166 0.14 -6.12 22.00
N ARG A 167 0.78 -5.17 22.69
CA ARG A 167 1.80 -5.46 23.70
C ARG A 167 1.25 -6.25 24.88
N ARG A 168 0.04 -5.93 25.32
CA ARG A 168 -0.59 -6.60 26.46
C ARG A 168 -1.00 -8.03 26.14
N ASP A 169 -1.60 -8.21 24.98
CA ASP A 169 -2.34 -9.44 24.69
C ASP A 169 -1.43 -10.59 24.27
N ASP A 170 -0.35 -10.34 23.49
CA ASP A 170 0.44 -11.47 22.94
C ASP A 170 1.92 -11.16 22.68
N ARG A 171 2.35 -9.89 22.62
CA ARG A 171 3.70 -9.56 22.11
C ARG A 171 4.31 -8.37 22.83
N PRO A 172 4.88 -8.57 24.01
CA PRO A 172 5.41 -7.47 24.86
C PRO A 172 6.49 -6.63 24.16
N ASP A 173 7.26 -7.23 23.25
CA ASP A 173 8.33 -6.55 22.51
C ASP A 173 7.82 -5.84 21.23
N CYS A 174 6.54 -6.01 20.87
CA CYS A 174 5.97 -5.43 19.68
C CYS A 174 5.77 -3.92 19.85
N TYR A 175 6.18 -3.16 18.84
CA TYR A 175 6.05 -1.69 18.83
C TYR A 175 6.78 -0.94 19.97
N THR A 176 7.80 -1.52 20.55
CA THR A 176 8.63 -0.83 21.56
C THR A 176 9.58 0.21 20.98
N GLY A 177 9.63 0.33 19.65
CA GLY A 177 10.65 1.11 18.95
C GLY A 177 11.91 0.31 18.60
N TYR A 178 12.00 -0.89 19.12
CA TYR A 178 13.09 -1.85 18.86
C TYR A 178 12.57 -3.14 18.22
N CYS A 179 11.33 -3.10 17.71
CA CYS A 179 10.74 -4.25 17.05
C CYS A 179 11.59 -4.64 15.83
N ARG A 180 12.11 -5.87 15.83
CA ARG A 180 12.92 -6.45 14.75
C ARG A 180 12.19 -7.60 14.07
N CYS A 181 10.86 -7.57 14.05
CA CYS A 181 10.10 -8.56 13.33
C CYS A 181 10.35 -8.44 11.82
N GLU A 182 10.10 -9.50 11.09
CA GLU A 182 10.33 -9.54 9.63
C GLU A 182 9.58 -8.46 8.87
N ALA A 183 8.37 -8.09 9.33
CA ALA A 183 7.60 -7.02 8.70
C ALA A 183 8.29 -5.65 8.80
N VAL A 184 8.92 -5.34 9.94
CA VAL A 184 9.65 -4.09 10.15
C VAL A 184 10.98 -4.11 9.41
N THR A 185 11.77 -5.17 9.54
CA THR A 185 13.05 -5.29 8.83
C THR A 185 12.88 -5.28 7.31
N GLY A 186 11.80 -5.87 6.78
CA GLY A 186 11.47 -5.80 5.37
C GLY A 186 11.09 -4.39 4.90
N LEU A 187 10.48 -3.58 5.77
CA LEU A 187 10.15 -2.18 5.46
C LEU A 187 11.41 -1.28 5.48
N GLU A 188 12.34 -1.55 6.40
CA GLU A 188 13.62 -0.84 6.52
C GLU A 188 14.65 -1.27 5.46
N GLY A 189 14.46 -2.45 4.87
CA GLY A 189 15.33 -2.98 3.83
C GLY A 189 15.26 -2.17 2.54
N ALA A 190 16.33 -2.24 1.73
CA ALA A 190 16.36 -1.63 0.42
C ALA A 190 15.28 -2.24 -0.47
N PHE A 191 14.40 -1.41 -1.02
CA PHE A 191 13.40 -1.86 -1.97
C PHE A 191 14.07 -2.35 -3.25
N PRO A 192 13.68 -3.51 -3.82
CA PRO A 192 14.33 -4.06 -5.01
C PRO A 192 14.29 -3.08 -6.20
N ALA A 193 15.46 -2.64 -6.68
CA ALA A 193 15.57 -1.63 -7.73
C ALA A 193 14.92 -2.06 -9.07
N SER A 194 14.88 -3.37 -9.32
CA SER A 194 14.25 -3.92 -10.54
C SER A 194 12.74 -4.07 -10.44
N MET A 195 12.15 -3.90 -9.25
CA MET A 195 10.70 -4.08 -9.05
C MET A 195 9.95 -2.81 -9.42
N PRO A 196 9.02 -2.87 -10.39
CA PRO A 196 8.18 -1.73 -10.72
C PRO A 196 7.37 -1.27 -9.51
N GLN A 197 7.40 0.04 -9.22
CA GLN A 197 6.60 0.62 -8.16
C GLN A 197 5.86 1.87 -8.62
N LEU A 198 4.74 2.14 -7.97
CA LEU A 198 3.96 3.36 -8.14
C LEU A 198 3.57 3.88 -6.77
N ALA A 199 3.97 5.10 -6.44
CA ALA A 199 3.59 5.79 -5.21
C ALA A 199 2.60 6.91 -5.55
N VAL A 200 1.33 6.72 -5.18
CA VAL A 200 0.29 7.74 -5.37
C VAL A 200 0.10 8.51 -4.07
N TYR A 201 0.12 9.81 -4.15
CA TYR A 201 -0.05 10.69 -3.01
C TYR A 201 -0.93 11.90 -3.34
N THR A 202 -1.40 12.59 -2.32
CA THR A 202 -2.10 13.86 -2.45
C THR A 202 -1.54 14.88 -1.46
N ARG A 203 -1.31 16.12 -1.91
CA ARG A 203 -0.87 17.21 -1.01
C ARG A 203 -1.96 17.65 -0.05
N THR A 204 -3.19 17.27 -0.31
CA THR A 204 -4.35 17.58 0.52
C THR A 204 -4.71 16.45 1.48
N ASP A 205 -3.82 15.49 1.68
CA ASP A 205 -3.93 14.39 2.63
C ASP A 205 -4.18 14.93 4.05
N GLY A 206 -5.27 14.52 4.67
CA GLY A 206 -5.68 14.92 6.02
C GLY A 206 -5.18 13.99 7.11
N ILE A 207 -4.52 12.89 6.77
CA ILE A 207 -4.08 11.84 7.70
C ILE A 207 -2.58 11.82 7.88
N VAL A 208 -1.81 11.81 6.76
CA VAL A 208 -0.34 11.69 6.78
C VAL A 208 0.33 12.84 6.05
N ASP A 209 1.57 13.16 6.43
CA ASP A 209 2.40 14.06 5.62
C ASP A 209 2.75 13.35 4.30
N TRP A 210 2.24 13.89 3.21
CA TRP A 210 2.43 13.33 1.87
C TRP A 210 3.89 13.13 1.47
N ARG A 211 4.83 13.92 2.05
CA ARG A 211 6.27 13.78 1.79
C ARG A 211 6.82 12.42 2.22
N MET A 212 6.16 11.78 3.19
CA MET A 212 6.51 10.43 3.65
C MET A 212 6.06 9.33 2.70
N CYS A 213 5.24 9.67 1.70
CA CYS A 213 4.69 8.73 0.72
C CYS A 213 5.51 8.65 -0.59
N LEU A 214 6.56 9.43 -0.73
CA LEU A 214 7.34 9.51 -1.97
C LEU A 214 8.35 8.37 -2.11
N GLY A 215 8.36 7.69 -3.26
CA GLY A 215 9.43 6.76 -3.65
C GLY A 215 10.74 7.50 -3.99
N ASP A 216 11.83 6.74 -4.08
CA ASP A 216 13.16 7.32 -4.37
C ASP A 216 13.29 7.76 -5.83
N ASP A 217 12.65 7.03 -6.75
CA ASP A 217 12.54 7.43 -8.16
C ASP A 217 11.38 8.42 -8.33
N PRO A 218 11.63 9.68 -8.70
CA PRO A 218 10.58 10.67 -8.95
C PRO A 218 9.57 10.24 -10.02
N ALA A 219 9.98 9.45 -11.02
CA ALA A 219 9.11 8.97 -12.08
C ALA A 219 8.05 7.96 -11.58
N SER A 220 8.29 7.33 -10.44
CA SER A 220 7.35 6.42 -9.78
C SER A 220 6.32 7.15 -8.90
N ASN A 221 6.42 8.47 -8.73
CA ASN A 221 5.56 9.26 -7.85
C ASN A 221 4.46 9.97 -8.66
N ILE A 222 3.20 9.72 -8.33
CA ILE A 222 2.07 10.39 -8.97
C ILE A 222 1.30 11.21 -7.93
N GLU A 223 1.23 12.52 -8.14
CA GLU A 223 0.36 13.41 -7.40
C GLU A 223 -1.06 13.37 -7.96
N VAL A 224 -2.04 13.24 -7.08
CA VAL A 224 -3.46 13.39 -7.43
C VAL A 224 -4.13 14.38 -6.49
N THR A 225 -5.24 14.96 -6.91
CA THR A 225 -6.12 15.71 -6.03
C THR A 225 -7.09 14.76 -5.34
N GLY A 226 -7.44 15.02 -4.08
CA GLY A 226 -8.39 14.21 -3.32
C GLY A 226 -8.01 14.11 -1.84
N THR A 227 -8.71 13.27 -1.10
CA THR A 227 -8.46 13.02 0.31
C THR A 227 -7.66 11.73 0.51
N HIS A 228 -7.07 11.53 1.69
CA HIS A 228 -6.36 10.30 2.02
C HIS A 228 -7.26 9.06 1.86
N VAL A 229 -8.44 9.11 2.49
CA VAL A 229 -9.42 8.01 2.42
C VAL A 229 -9.98 7.87 1.01
N GLY A 230 -10.18 9.00 0.30
CA GLY A 230 -10.71 9.02 -1.07
C GLY A 230 -9.77 8.45 -2.13
N LEU A 231 -8.47 8.30 -1.86
CA LEU A 231 -7.52 7.72 -2.83
C LEU A 231 -7.97 6.35 -3.37
N VAL A 232 -8.68 5.56 -2.57
CA VAL A 232 -9.19 4.24 -2.99
C VAL A 232 -10.43 4.32 -3.90
N ALA A 233 -10.98 5.51 -4.08
CA ALA A 233 -12.15 5.79 -4.90
C ALA A 233 -11.94 7.03 -5.78
N ASN A 234 -10.72 7.26 -6.27
CA ASN A 234 -10.35 8.42 -7.05
C ASN A 234 -10.11 8.04 -8.53
N PRO A 235 -10.72 8.70 -9.51
CA PRO A 235 -10.60 8.34 -10.93
C PRO A 235 -9.16 8.48 -11.47
N ALA A 236 -8.37 9.45 -10.98
CA ALA A 236 -6.98 9.60 -11.39
C ALA A 236 -6.13 8.44 -10.86
N VAL A 237 -6.38 7.99 -9.63
CA VAL A 237 -5.74 6.80 -9.02
C VAL A 237 -6.06 5.55 -9.84
N TYR A 238 -7.32 5.33 -10.19
CA TYR A 238 -7.73 4.19 -11.01
C TYR A 238 -7.04 4.17 -12.36
N ARG A 239 -6.93 5.33 -13.02
CA ARG A 239 -6.18 5.48 -14.27
C ARG A 239 -4.70 5.12 -14.08
N ALA A 240 -4.07 5.67 -13.05
CA ALA A 240 -2.67 5.41 -12.74
C ALA A 240 -2.40 3.93 -12.47
N ILE A 241 -3.26 3.26 -11.68
CA ILE A 241 -3.20 1.82 -11.43
C ILE A 241 -3.28 1.04 -12.75
N ALA A 242 -4.26 1.32 -13.62
CA ALA A 242 -4.45 0.59 -14.87
C ALA A 242 -3.19 0.66 -15.77
N HIS A 243 -2.62 1.86 -15.92
CA HIS A 243 -1.40 2.03 -16.74
C HIS A 243 -0.19 1.36 -16.11
N HIS A 244 -0.01 1.47 -14.78
CA HIS A 244 1.10 0.83 -14.08
C HIS A 244 1.05 -0.69 -14.23
N LEU A 245 -0.10 -1.31 -13.95
CA LEU A 245 -0.25 -2.77 -14.02
C LEU A 245 -0.01 -3.28 -15.45
N ALA A 246 -0.54 -2.60 -16.46
CA ALA A 246 -0.32 -2.96 -17.86
C ALA A 246 1.16 -2.81 -18.30
N GLY A 247 1.87 -1.81 -17.77
CA GLY A 247 3.29 -1.61 -18.02
C GLY A 247 4.16 -2.67 -17.34
N ALA A 248 3.85 -2.99 -16.09
CA ALA A 248 4.58 -3.98 -15.29
C ALA A 248 4.33 -5.44 -15.72
N SER A 249 3.25 -5.71 -16.44
CA SER A 249 2.94 -7.04 -17.00
C SER A 249 3.69 -7.33 -18.30
N ARG A 250 4.27 -6.32 -18.95
CA ARG A 250 5.05 -6.55 -20.17
C ARG A 250 6.39 -7.18 -19.82
N PRO A 251 6.81 -8.26 -20.52
CA PRO A 251 8.18 -8.75 -20.39
C PRO A 251 9.14 -7.61 -20.72
N ALA A 252 10.24 -7.50 -19.96
CA ALA A 252 11.31 -6.58 -20.28
C ALA A 252 11.72 -6.79 -21.76
N PRO A 253 11.98 -5.73 -22.56
CA PRO A 253 12.48 -5.89 -23.90
C PRO A 253 13.74 -6.78 -23.85
N ALA A 254 13.77 -7.81 -24.68
CA ALA A 254 14.93 -8.67 -24.79
C ALA A 254 16.17 -7.78 -25.00
N ALA A 255 17.22 -8.02 -24.22
CA ALA A 255 18.49 -7.33 -24.43
C ALA A 255 18.89 -7.51 -25.91
N PRO A 256 19.39 -6.46 -26.57
CA PRO A 256 19.91 -6.63 -27.95
C PRO A 256 20.92 -7.76 -27.93
N ALA A 257 20.78 -8.70 -28.87
CA ALA A 257 21.72 -9.79 -29.03
C ALA A 257 23.13 -9.20 -29.24
N PRO A 258 24.19 -9.83 -28.71
CA PRO A 258 25.56 -9.35 -28.77
C PRO A 258 26.10 -9.28 -30.19
#